data_881b3d257eb10fd92f8beace9238a561
#
_entry.id   881b3d257eb10fd92f8beace9238a561
#
_cell.length_a   1.000
_cell.length_b   1.000
_cell.length_c   1.000
_cell.angle_alpha   90.00
_cell.angle_beta   90.00
_cell.angle_gamma   90.00
#
_symmetry.space_group_name_H-M   'P 1'
#
loop_
_entity.id
_entity.type
_entity.pdbx_description
1 polymer ?
#
loop_
_entity_poly.entity_id
_entity_poly.type
_entity_poly.pdbx_seq_one_letter_code
_entity_poly.pdbx_strand_id
1 'polypeptide(L)'
;RDRSVSRGLGDVYKRQGENVVSYQTGEQEEAPIQEMNTVRVPRGSEYRLILSDGTKVWLNAESQLIYPVRFTGENREVIMKGEACFEVAKKEKQPFVVKVDEIEVLVTGTLFNVEAYPETKEVKMTLVEGRVEVKTEEHRQLLSPDEQALVDKQEGQIRVRKVVAEEYIGWTRGEFRFTRTRLEEVMTRLARWYDVEVFFAVPDLKNARFTLNLERYDNINKILSKIEKTGRVHFLSLIHISEPTRH
;
A
#
# COMPACT_ATOMS: atom_id res chain seq x y z
N ARG A 1 -10.85 -21.94 34.88
CA ARG A 1 -11.65 -20.73 35.15
C ARG A 1 -10.71 -19.54 35.17
N ASP A 2 -10.58 -18.90 34.08
CA ASP A 2 -10.08 -17.53 34.02
C ASP A 2 -10.88 -16.76 33.00
N ARG A 3 -11.67 -15.83 33.52
CA ARG A 3 -12.42 -14.85 32.73
C ARG A 3 -11.59 -13.59 32.66
N SER A 4 -10.81 -13.43 31.61
CA SER A 4 -10.33 -12.09 31.24
C SER A 4 -11.38 -11.44 30.35
N VAL A 5 -12.14 -10.54 30.94
CA VAL A 5 -13.07 -9.65 30.24
C VAL A 5 -12.25 -8.52 29.66
N SER A 6 -11.98 -8.53 28.36
CA SER A 6 -11.50 -7.34 27.65
C SER A 6 -12.72 -6.45 27.38
N ARG A 7 -12.85 -5.37 28.14
CA ARG A 7 -13.78 -4.28 27.85
C ARG A 7 -13.18 -3.40 26.76
N GLY A 8 -13.97 -3.13 25.70
CA GLY A 8 -13.72 -2.04 24.77
C GLY A 8 -13.36 -2.42 23.36
N LEU A 9 -14.12 -3.33 22.74
CA LEU A 9 -14.14 -3.47 21.28
C LEU A 9 -15.57 -3.25 20.81
N GLY A 10 -15.78 -2.17 20.03
CA GLY A 10 -16.99 -2.04 19.25
C GLY A 10 -17.18 -3.29 18.37
N ASP A 11 -18.41 -3.74 18.20
CA ASP A 11 -18.74 -4.98 17.51
C ASP A 11 -18.13 -5.02 16.11
N VAL A 12 -17.16 -5.93 15.93
CA VAL A 12 -16.52 -6.20 14.65
C VAL A 12 -17.28 -7.33 13.96
N TYR A 13 -18.04 -7.02 12.94
CA TYR A 13 -18.70 -8.03 12.09
C TYR A 13 -17.74 -8.49 10.99
N LYS A 14 -17.25 -9.71 11.09
CA LYS A 14 -16.47 -10.38 10.04
C LYS A 14 -17.42 -11.09 9.10
N ARG A 15 -17.60 -10.60 7.87
CA ARG A 15 -18.23 -11.38 6.80
C ARG A 15 -17.20 -12.31 6.18
N GLN A 16 -17.47 -13.61 6.20
CA GLN A 16 -16.65 -14.61 5.51
C GLN A 16 -16.77 -14.39 3.99
N GLY A 17 -15.63 -14.17 3.32
CA GLY A 17 -15.54 -14.07 1.87
C GLY A 17 -14.92 -12.79 1.34
N GLU A 18 -14.88 -11.71 2.13
CA GLU A 18 -14.18 -10.47 1.79
C GLU A 18 -13.38 -10.01 3.00
N ASN A 19 -12.09 -9.76 2.82
CA ASN A 19 -11.23 -9.17 3.87
C ASN A 19 -11.58 -7.69 4.07
N VAL A 20 -12.85 -7.41 4.46
CA VAL A 20 -13.35 -6.05 4.70
C VAL A 20 -13.75 -5.93 6.17
N VAL A 21 -13.19 -4.96 6.87
CA VAL A 21 -13.62 -4.54 8.20
C VAL A 21 -14.27 -3.17 8.08
N SER A 22 -15.54 -3.05 8.53
CA SER A 22 -16.22 -1.77 8.65
C SER A 22 -16.54 -1.49 10.13
N TYR A 23 -16.32 -0.25 10.56
CA TYR A 23 -16.62 0.19 11.91
C TYR A 23 -17.92 1.02 11.89
N GLN A 24 -18.92 0.60 12.67
CA GLN A 24 -20.11 1.43 12.94
C GLN A 24 -19.93 2.14 14.27
N THR A 25 -20.13 3.44 14.27
CA THR A 25 -20.05 4.29 15.46
C THR A 25 -21.37 4.24 16.23
N GLY A 26 -21.36 3.62 17.42
CA GLY A 26 -22.40 3.88 18.43
C GLY A 26 -22.12 5.22 19.14
N GLU A 27 -23.14 6.05 19.34
CA GLU A 27 -23.03 7.29 20.08
C GLU A 27 -22.81 7.03 21.57
N GLN A 28 -21.63 7.36 22.09
CA GLN A 28 -21.39 7.63 23.51
C GLN A 28 -20.30 8.69 23.64
N GLU A 29 -20.65 9.82 24.26
CA GLU A 29 -19.75 10.90 24.65
C GLU A 29 -18.93 10.48 25.88
N GLU A 30 -17.65 10.20 25.72
CA GLU A 30 -16.65 10.31 26.78
C GLU A 30 -15.35 10.90 26.20
N ALA A 31 -14.70 11.79 26.97
CA ALA A 31 -13.54 12.58 26.57
C ALA A 31 -12.34 11.73 26.11
N PRO A 32 -11.49 12.22 25.18
CA PRO A 32 -10.85 11.39 24.18
C PRO A 32 -9.50 10.86 24.63
N ILE A 33 -9.47 9.63 25.09
CA ILE A 33 -8.29 8.80 24.80
C ILE A 33 -8.47 8.36 23.36
N GLN A 34 -7.65 8.89 22.45
CA GLN A 34 -7.69 8.52 21.05
C GLN A 34 -7.15 7.09 20.92
N GLU A 35 -8.04 6.10 21.01
CA GLU A 35 -7.67 4.70 20.81
C GLU A 35 -7.19 4.51 19.38
N MET A 36 -5.97 3.97 19.24
CA MET A 36 -5.35 3.72 17.93
C MET A 36 -5.42 2.24 17.59
N ASN A 37 -5.80 1.94 16.35
CA ASN A 37 -5.74 0.60 15.76
C ASN A 37 -4.51 0.46 14.88
N THR A 38 -3.98 -0.75 14.80
CA THR A 38 -2.91 -1.10 13.89
C THR A 38 -3.31 -2.32 13.06
N VAL A 39 -3.30 -2.16 11.74
CA VAL A 39 -3.41 -3.27 10.78
C VAL A 39 -2.05 -3.51 10.16
N ARG A 40 -1.60 -4.77 10.17
CA ARG A 40 -0.38 -5.23 9.49
C ARG A 40 -0.75 -6.29 8.49
N VAL A 41 -0.33 -6.08 7.25
CA VAL A 41 -0.56 -7.02 6.14
C VAL A 41 0.76 -7.74 5.87
N PRO A 42 0.82 -9.08 6.01
CA PRO A 42 2.03 -9.83 5.70
C PRO A 42 2.28 -9.90 4.18
N ARG A 43 3.40 -10.45 3.79
CA ARG A 43 3.66 -10.85 2.40
C ARG A 43 2.60 -11.81 1.91
N GLY A 44 2.31 -11.83 0.62
CA GLY A 44 1.31 -12.70 0.03
C GLY A 44 -0.14 -12.37 0.36
N SER A 45 -0.40 -11.21 0.94
CA SER A 45 -1.74 -10.82 1.39
C SER A 45 -2.05 -9.36 1.02
N GLU A 46 -3.33 -9.05 1.04
CA GLU A 46 -3.85 -7.68 0.94
C GLU A 46 -5.02 -7.52 1.92
N TYR A 47 -5.34 -6.29 2.27
CA TYR A 47 -6.42 -6.01 3.19
C TYR A 47 -7.23 -4.79 2.75
N ARG A 48 -8.54 -4.84 2.98
CA ARG A 48 -9.44 -3.70 2.77
C ARG A 48 -10.08 -3.30 4.07
N LEU A 49 -10.18 -2.02 4.32
CA LEU A 49 -10.90 -1.50 5.47
C LEU A 49 -11.65 -0.20 5.12
N ILE A 50 -12.67 0.08 5.90
CA ILE A 50 -13.42 1.34 5.84
C ILE A 50 -13.24 2.00 7.21
N LEU A 51 -12.64 3.21 7.20
CA LEU A 51 -12.42 4.00 8.40
C LEU A 51 -13.73 4.61 8.90
N SER A 52 -13.72 5.10 10.14
CA SER A 52 -14.92 5.67 10.79
C SER A 52 -15.52 6.89 10.08
N ASP A 53 -14.74 7.55 9.23
CA ASP A 53 -15.19 8.69 8.42
C ASP A 53 -15.77 8.28 7.05
N GLY A 54 -15.77 6.97 6.73
CA GLY A 54 -16.20 6.41 5.45
C GLY A 54 -15.08 6.30 4.41
N THR A 55 -13.84 6.71 4.73
CA THR A 55 -12.67 6.53 3.86
C THR A 55 -12.40 5.04 3.64
N LYS A 56 -12.25 4.63 2.38
CA LYS A 56 -11.87 3.26 2.03
C LYS A 56 -10.36 3.20 1.84
N VAL A 57 -9.76 2.16 2.41
CA VAL A 57 -8.31 1.93 2.31
C VAL A 57 -8.06 0.50 1.85
N TRP A 58 -7.24 0.36 0.83
CA TRP A 58 -6.65 -0.91 0.41
C TRP A 58 -5.20 -0.92 0.85
N LEU A 59 -4.79 -1.95 1.55
CA LEU A 59 -3.40 -2.18 1.98
C LEU A 59 -2.81 -3.33 1.18
N ASN A 60 -1.68 -3.09 0.55
CA ASN A 60 -0.94 -4.08 -0.22
C ASN A 60 -0.10 -4.98 0.70
N ALA A 61 0.51 -6.02 0.13
CA ALA A 61 1.43 -6.91 0.84
C ALA A 61 2.55 -6.12 1.54
N GLU A 62 2.95 -6.57 2.73
CA GLU A 62 4.05 -5.99 3.51
C GLU A 62 3.78 -4.54 3.96
N SER A 63 2.50 -4.22 4.25
CA SER A 63 2.07 -2.87 4.61
C SER A 63 1.49 -2.80 6.02
N GLN A 64 1.55 -1.61 6.60
CA GLN A 64 1.00 -1.30 7.91
C GLN A 64 0.23 0.01 7.86
N LEU A 65 -0.91 0.05 8.54
CA LEU A 65 -1.67 1.27 8.79
C LEU A 65 -1.97 1.40 10.29
N ILE A 66 -1.71 2.59 10.83
CA ILE A 66 -2.08 2.98 12.19
C ILE A 66 -3.10 4.11 12.05
N TYR A 67 -4.27 3.96 12.67
CA TYR A 67 -5.37 4.90 12.55
C TYR A 67 -6.21 4.93 13.84
N PRO A 68 -6.85 6.06 14.15
CA PRO A 68 -7.72 6.16 15.32
C PRO A 68 -9.06 5.45 15.09
N VAL A 69 -9.66 4.93 16.16
CA VAL A 69 -11.03 4.38 16.12
C VAL A 69 -12.01 5.45 15.63
N ARG A 70 -11.82 6.70 16.05
CA ARG A 70 -12.61 7.86 15.63
C ARG A 70 -11.71 9.05 15.37
N PHE A 71 -12.01 9.83 14.34
CA PHE A 71 -11.32 11.09 14.05
C PHE A 71 -11.97 12.24 14.84
N THR A 72 -11.37 12.62 15.95
CA THR A 72 -11.86 13.67 16.86
C THR A 72 -11.07 14.98 16.77
N GLY A 73 -9.93 15.00 16.10
CA GLY A 73 -9.07 16.17 15.93
C GLY A 73 -9.47 17.08 14.77
N GLU A 74 -8.72 18.14 14.58
CA GLU A 74 -8.87 19.07 13.43
C GLU A 74 -8.60 18.36 12.10
N ASN A 75 -7.72 17.38 12.11
CA ASN A 75 -7.38 16.54 10.96
C ASN A 75 -7.80 15.09 11.20
N ARG A 76 -7.99 14.35 10.11
CA ARG A 76 -8.15 12.90 10.08
C ARG A 76 -6.78 12.28 9.79
N GLU A 77 -6.03 11.93 10.82
CA GLU A 77 -4.64 11.49 10.67
C GLU A 77 -4.51 9.97 10.70
N VAL A 78 -3.71 9.45 9.79
CA VAL A 78 -3.27 8.05 9.75
C VAL A 78 -1.76 7.97 9.49
N ILE A 79 -1.12 6.91 9.97
CA ILE A 79 0.31 6.67 9.75
C ILE A 79 0.44 5.36 8.98
N MET A 80 1.28 5.33 7.96
CA MET A 80 1.46 4.12 7.16
C MET A 80 2.91 3.79 6.83
N LYS A 81 3.13 2.51 6.53
CA LYS A 81 4.33 1.97 5.88
C LYS A 81 3.89 0.98 4.81
N GLY A 82 4.71 0.79 3.76
CA GLY A 82 4.39 -0.09 2.66
C GLY A 82 3.59 0.60 1.56
N GLU A 83 2.54 -0.02 1.04
CA GLU A 83 1.73 0.53 -0.04
C GLU A 83 0.24 0.51 0.31
N ALA A 84 -0.42 1.65 0.11
CA ALA A 84 -1.85 1.79 0.31
C ALA A 84 -2.50 2.66 -0.77
N CYS A 85 -3.72 2.29 -1.16
CA CYS A 85 -4.60 3.12 -1.96
C CYS A 85 -5.72 3.65 -1.06
N PHE A 86 -5.97 4.94 -1.14
CA PHE A 86 -6.98 5.64 -0.35
C PHE A 86 -8.05 6.24 -1.27
N GLU A 87 -9.31 5.90 -1.02
CA GLU A 87 -10.49 6.61 -1.53
C GLU A 87 -11.07 7.41 -0.35
N VAL A 88 -10.61 8.65 -0.21
CA VAL A 88 -10.90 9.47 0.96
C VAL A 88 -12.28 10.09 0.87
N ALA A 89 -13.09 9.92 1.92
CA ALA A 89 -14.38 10.55 2.05
C ALA A 89 -14.26 12.08 2.06
N LYS A 90 -15.04 12.76 1.22
CA LYS A 90 -14.99 14.21 1.05
C LYS A 90 -15.42 14.94 2.32
N LYS A 91 -14.48 15.69 2.94
CA LYS A 91 -14.73 16.57 4.09
C LYS A 91 -13.78 17.78 4.03
N GLU A 92 -14.27 18.89 3.51
CA GLU A 92 -13.46 20.10 3.29
C GLU A 92 -12.96 20.76 4.58
N LYS A 93 -13.74 20.66 5.67
CA LYS A 93 -13.41 21.30 6.96
C LYS A 93 -12.53 20.44 7.87
N GLN A 94 -12.29 19.18 7.52
CA GLN A 94 -11.46 18.26 8.29
C GLN A 94 -10.57 17.47 7.31
N PRO A 95 -9.40 18.01 6.95
CA PRO A 95 -8.46 17.35 6.02
C PRO A 95 -8.09 15.94 6.48
N PHE A 96 -7.81 15.07 5.52
CA PHE A 96 -7.24 13.75 5.77
C PHE A 96 -5.73 13.82 5.55
N VAL A 97 -4.96 13.35 6.51
CA VAL A 97 -3.50 13.41 6.50
C VAL A 97 -2.93 12.01 6.59
N VAL A 98 -2.19 11.59 5.58
CA VAL A 98 -1.40 10.37 5.62
C VAL A 98 0.03 10.73 5.99
N LYS A 99 0.52 10.21 7.12
CA LYS A 99 1.89 10.40 7.58
C LYS A 99 2.75 9.21 7.19
N VAL A 100 3.87 9.49 6.57
CA VAL A 100 4.91 8.53 6.19
C VAL A 100 6.26 9.09 6.62
N ASP A 101 6.81 8.57 7.71
CA ASP A 101 8.00 9.15 8.33
C ASP A 101 7.79 10.68 8.54
N GLU A 102 8.67 11.54 8.01
CA GLU A 102 8.57 13.00 8.08
C GLU A 102 7.76 13.63 6.93
N ILE A 103 7.07 12.81 6.13
CA ILE A 103 6.30 13.27 4.97
C ILE A 103 4.81 13.26 5.32
N GLU A 104 4.13 14.35 5.01
CA GLU A 104 2.68 14.48 5.14
C GLU A 104 2.02 14.58 3.77
N VAL A 105 0.94 13.82 3.58
CA VAL A 105 0.08 13.86 2.39
C VAL A 105 -1.30 14.33 2.80
N LEU A 106 -1.66 15.55 2.40
CA LEU A 106 -2.90 16.22 2.79
C LEU A 106 -3.91 16.19 1.65
N VAL A 107 -5.14 15.75 1.97
CA VAL A 107 -6.25 15.67 1.02
C VAL A 107 -7.59 16.00 1.69
N THR A 108 -8.61 16.34 0.88
CA THR A 108 -9.97 16.65 1.40
C THR A 108 -11.05 15.72 0.86
N GLY A 109 -10.75 14.93 -0.18
CA GLY A 109 -11.65 13.99 -0.85
C GLY A 109 -11.03 13.57 -2.17
N THR A 110 -10.26 12.49 -2.17
CA THR A 110 -9.25 12.22 -3.19
C THR A 110 -9.05 10.72 -3.32
N LEU A 111 -8.81 10.23 -4.55
CA LEU A 111 -8.35 8.88 -4.83
C LEU A 111 -6.86 8.95 -5.18
N PHE A 112 -6.02 8.29 -4.37
CA PHE A 112 -4.57 8.30 -4.56
C PHE A 112 -3.90 7.05 -3.99
N ASN A 113 -2.69 6.75 -4.47
CA ASN A 113 -1.85 5.65 -4.00
C ASN A 113 -0.59 6.20 -3.35
N VAL A 114 -0.17 5.60 -2.25
CA VAL A 114 1.10 5.88 -1.57
C VAL A 114 1.92 4.60 -1.53
N GLU A 115 3.16 4.64 -2.05
CA GLU A 115 4.15 3.56 -1.96
C GLU A 115 5.31 4.05 -1.10
N ALA A 116 5.47 3.49 0.08
CA ALA A 116 6.40 3.92 1.12
C ALA A 116 7.02 2.73 1.85
N TYR A 117 7.58 1.79 1.11
CA TYR A 117 8.29 0.65 1.71
C TYR A 117 9.59 1.10 2.38
N PRO A 118 9.94 0.56 3.56
CA PRO A 118 11.12 1.00 4.32
C PRO A 118 12.43 0.89 3.54
N GLU A 119 12.58 -0.14 2.70
CA GLU A 119 13.79 -0.41 1.92
C GLU A 119 13.93 0.47 0.67
N THR A 120 12.89 1.22 0.28
CA THR A 120 12.97 2.14 -0.87
C THR A 120 13.57 3.48 -0.45
N LYS A 121 14.35 4.09 -1.34
CA LYS A 121 14.92 5.42 -1.12
C LYS A 121 13.90 6.55 -1.24
N GLU A 122 12.81 6.29 -1.96
CA GLU A 122 11.79 7.29 -2.26
C GLU A 122 10.43 6.83 -1.77
N VAL A 123 9.62 7.79 -1.33
CA VAL A 123 8.18 7.65 -1.17
C VAL A 123 7.52 8.15 -2.45
N LYS A 124 6.57 7.38 -2.98
CA LYS A 124 5.85 7.72 -4.21
C LYS A 124 4.37 7.95 -3.90
N MET A 125 3.85 9.09 -4.28
CA MET A 125 2.43 9.42 -4.17
C MET A 125 1.88 9.66 -5.56
N THR A 126 0.87 8.88 -5.97
CA THR A 126 0.24 8.97 -7.29
C THR A 126 -1.20 9.42 -7.14
N LEU A 127 -1.55 10.53 -7.76
CA LEU A 127 -2.89 11.08 -7.71
C LEU A 127 -3.72 10.59 -8.90
N VAL A 128 -4.87 9.96 -8.58
CA VAL A 128 -5.84 9.50 -9.58
C VAL A 128 -6.94 10.53 -9.77
N GLU A 129 -7.57 10.96 -8.67
CA GLU A 129 -8.68 11.91 -8.71
C GLU A 129 -8.61 12.86 -7.52
N GLY A 130 -8.98 14.12 -7.74
CA GLY A 130 -9.04 15.15 -6.72
C GLY A 130 -7.78 16.00 -6.66
N ARG A 131 -7.27 16.26 -5.46
CA ARG A 131 -6.10 17.10 -5.21
C ARG A 131 -5.31 16.58 -4.02
N VAL A 132 -4.00 16.56 -4.14
CA VAL A 132 -3.05 16.14 -3.09
C VAL A 132 -2.05 17.27 -2.84
N GLU A 133 -1.83 17.62 -1.59
CA GLU A 133 -0.66 18.40 -1.17
C GLU A 133 0.33 17.47 -0.47
N VAL A 134 1.54 17.37 -1.00
CA VAL A 134 2.66 16.65 -0.38
C VAL A 134 3.53 17.66 0.34
N LYS A 135 3.85 17.39 1.60
CA LYS A 135 4.62 18.28 2.45
C LYS A 135 5.75 17.50 3.12
N THR A 136 6.94 18.08 3.07
CA THR A 136 8.11 17.72 3.88
C THR A 136 8.45 18.89 4.81
N GLU A 137 9.50 18.78 5.60
CA GLU A 137 9.94 19.88 6.47
C GLU A 137 10.20 21.19 5.68
N GLU A 138 10.87 21.08 4.52
CA GLU A 138 11.32 22.23 3.75
C GLU A 138 10.47 22.52 2.50
N HIS A 139 9.72 21.53 1.98
CA HIS A 139 9.07 21.63 0.67
C HIS A 139 7.58 21.34 0.74
N ARG A 140 6.83 21.97 -0.17
CA ARG A 140 5.42 21.69 -0.41
C ARG A 140 5.16 21.58 -1.91
N GLN A 141 4.36 20.59 -2.30
CA GLN A 141 4.03 20.35 -3.69
C GLN A 141 2.56 19.93 -3.84
N LEU A 142 1.83 20.63 -4.70
CA LEU A 142 0.49 20.25 -5.12
C LEU A 142 0.60 19.31 -6.31
N LEU A 143 -0.23 18.25 -6.31
CA LEU A 143 -0.40 17.34 -7.43
C LEU A 143 -1.76 17.52 -8.09
N SER A 144 -1.78 17.37 -9.40
CA SER A 144 -2.95 17.22 -10.24
C SER A 144 -3.14 15.75 -10.64
N PRO A 145 -4.33 15.33 -11.08
CA PRO A 145 -4.54 13.98 -11.62
C PRO A 145 -3.50 13.61 -12.68
N ASP A 146 -3.09 12.33 -12.68
CA ASP A 146 -2.01 11.79 -13.51
C ASP A 146 -0.63 12.37 -13.20
N GLU A 147 -0.44 12.91 -11.98
CA GLU A 147 0.87 13.26 -11.48
C GLU A 147 1.30 12.34 -10.34
N GLN A 148 2.60 12.10 -10.28
CA GLN A 148 3.26 11.36 -9.21
C GLN A 148 4.38 12.18 -8.60
N ALA A 149 4.32 12.40 -7.29
CA ALA A 149 5.44 12.90 -6.50
C ALA A 149 6.38 11.75 -6.12
N LEU A 150 7.67 12.01 -6.25
CA LEU A 150 8.78 11.18 -5.78
C LEU A 150 9.51 11.99 -4.71
N VAL A 151 9.42 11.55 -3.46
CA VAL A 151 10.06 12.22 -2.34
C VAL A 151 11.25 11.40 -1.87
N ASP A 152 12.44 11.96 -1.95
CA ASP A 152 13.65 11.36 -1.38
C ASP A 152 13.54 11.35 0.15
N LYS A 153 13.73 10.19 0.78
CA LYS A 153 13.57 10.02 2.23
C LYS A 153 14.68 10.70 3.04
N GLN A 154 15.86 10.94 2.45
CA GLN A 154 17.00 11.52 3.13
C GLN A 154 17.05 13.04 2.96
N GLU A 155 16.79 13.50 1.74
CA GLU A 155 16.94 14.93 1.39
C GLU A 155 15.62 15.69 1.44
N GLY A 156 14.47 14.98 1.55
CA GLY A 156 13.14 15.59 1.54
C GLY A 156 12.78 16.28 0.21
N GLN A 157 13.61 16.16 -0.82
CA GLN A 157 13.36 16.74 -2.13
C GLN A 157 12.16 16.10 -2.81
N ILE A 158 11.29 16.93 -3.39
CA ILE A 158 10.10 16.49 -4.10
C ILE A 158 10.30 16.68 -5.60
N ARG A 159 10.19 15.61 -6.37
CA ARG A 159 10.16 15.63 -7.83
C ARG A 159 8.80 15.19 -8.32
N VAL A 160 8.24 15.88 -9.31
CA VAL A 160 6.94 15.51 -9.91
C VAL A 160 7.14 15.02 -11.33
N ARG A 161 6.42 13.97 -11.69
CA ARG A 161 6.36 13.47 -13.07
C ARG A 161 4.93 13.14 -13.48
N LYS A 162 4.65 13.20 -14.76
CA LYS A 162 3.39 12.70 -15.33
C LYS A 162 3.44 11.19 -15.47
N VAL A 163 2.32 10.56 -15.15
CA VAL A 163 2.13 9.10 -15.20
C VAL A 163 0.71 8.77 -15.68
N VAL A 164 0.45 7.52 -15.97
CA VAL A 164 -0.92 7.00 -16.11
C VAL A 164 -1.31 6.47 -14.72
N ALA A 165 -2.00 7.29 -13.92
CA ALA A 165 -2.26 7.01 -12.51
C ALA A 165 -2.99 5.69 -12.27
N GLU A 166 -3.89 5.29 -13.17
CA GLU A 166 -4.61 4.02 -13.14
C GLU A 166 -3.69 2.77 -13.09
N GLU A 167 -2.47 2.85 -13.62
CA GLU A 167 -1.51 1.74 -13.57
C GLU A 167 -1.00 1.49 -12.14
N TYR A 168 -1.00 2.53 -11.29
CA TYR A 168 -0.52 2.46 -9.92
C TYR A 168 -1.57 1.96 -8.93
N ILE A 169 -2.84 1.95 -9.32
CA ILE A 169 -3.94 1.41 -8.50
C ILE A 169 -4.53 0.11 -9.05
N GLY A 170 -4.01 -0.40 -10.19
CA GLY A 170 -4.47 -1.65 -10.82
C GLY A 170 -4.46 -2.84 -9.85
N TRP A 171 -3.53 -2.86 -8.89
CA TRP A 171 -3.43 -3.90 -7.88
C TRP A 171 -4.68 -4.01 -6.98
N THR A 172 -5.41 -2.92 -6.75
CA THR A 172 -6.68 -2.93 -5.99
C THR A 172 -7.80 -3.69 -6.73
N ARG A 173 -7.61 -3.97 -8.01
CA ARG A 173 -8.51 -4.72 -8.89
C ARG A 173 -7.94 -6.07 -9.33
N GLY A 174 -6.86 -6.52 -8.70
CA GLY A 174 -6.24 -7.81 -9.00
C GLY A 174 -5.33 -7.81 -10.23
N GLU A 175 -4.75 -6.66 -10.61
CA GLU A 175 -3.89 -6.52 -11.77
C GLU A 175 -2.48 -6.07 -11.39
N PHE A 176 -1.47 -6.62 -12.08
CA PHE A 176 -0.14 -6.04 -12.13
C PHE A 176 0.05 -5.36 -13.48
N ARG A 177 0.18 -4.06 -13.48
CA ARG A 177 0.48 -3.25 -14.67
C ARG A 177 1.89 -2.68 -14.57
N PHE A 178 2.67 -2.93 -15.61
CA PHE A 178 4.04 -2.47 -15.73
C PHE A 178 4.24 -1.85 -17.11
N THR A 179 4.65 -0.59 -17.17
CA THR A 179 4.95 0.11 -18.42
C THR A 179 6.41 0.53 -18.43
N ARG A 180 7.23 -0.12 -19.29
CA ARG A 180 8.68 0.09 -19.39
C ARG A 180 9.40 0.04 -18.03
N THR A 181 8.89 -0.81 -17.12
CA THR A 181 9.38 -0.96 -15.75
C THR A 181 10.63 -1.86 -15.75
N ARG A 182 11.62 -1.53 -14.91
CA ARG A 182 12.82 -2.35 -14.73
C ARG A 182 12.45 -3.71 -14.16
N LEU A 183 13.13 -4.76 -14.62
CA LEU A 183 12.88 -6.13 -14.15
C LEU A 183 13.05 -6.24 -12.63
N GLU A 184 14.03 -5.55 -12.06
CA GLU A 184 14.22 -5.51 -10.61
C GLU A 184 12.95 -5.03 -9.88
N GLU A 185 12.31 -3.97 -10.35
CA GLU A 185 11.07 -3.44 -9.76
C GLU A 185 9.88 -4.39 -9.99
N VAL A 186 9.77 -4.98 -11.19
CA VAL A 186 8.76 -6.01 -11.47
C VAL A 186 8.90 -7.18 -10.50
N MET A 187 10.11 -7.72 -10.38
CA MET A 187 10.36 -8.87 -9.51
C MET A 187 10.19 -8.54 -8.03
N THR A 188 10.52 -7.34 -7.60
CA THR A 188 10.28 -6.89 -6.21
C THR A 188 8.80 -6.90 -5.86
N ARG A 189 7.93 -6.39 -6.75
CA ARG A 189 6.48 -6.40 -6.53
C ARG A 189 5.90 -7.82 -6.55
N LEU A 190 6.35 -8.66 -7.48
CA LEU A 190 5.94 -10.07 -7.53
C LEU A 190 6.43 -10.82 -6.28
N ALA A 191 7.66 -10.59 -5.84
CA ALA A 191 8.25 -11.22 -4.65
C ALA A 191 7.44 -10.95 -3.38
N ARG A 192 6.97 -9.71 -3.18
CA ARG A 192 6.09 -9.38 -2.05
C ARG A 192 4.74 -10.09 -2.12
N TRP A 193 4.14 -10.14 -3.30
CA TRP A 193 2.82 -10.73 -3.47
C TRP A 193 2.82 -12.26 -3.41
N TYR A 194 3.84 -12.90 -3.97
CA TYR A 194 3.93 -14.38 -3.97
C TYR A 194 4.73 -14.93 -2.80
N ASP A 195 5.22 -14.06 -1.92
CA ASP A 195 6.08 -14.42 -0.77
C ASP A 195 7.27 -15.31 -1.19
N VAL A 196 8.01 -14.85 -2.18
CA VAL A 196 9.20 -15.51 -2.71
C VAL A 196 10.41 -14.60 -2.63
N GLU A 197 11.59 -15.21 -2.63
CA GLU A 197 12.87 -14.50 -2.77
C GLU A 197 13.35 -14.52 -4.21
N VAL A 198 13.97 -13.43 -4.65
CA VAL A 198 14.46 -13.28 -6.03
C VAL A 198 15.93 -12.93 -6.03
N PHE A 199 16.72 -13.74 -6.75
CA PHE A 199 18.13 -13.51 -6.96
C PHE A 199 18.43 -13.33 -8.45
N PHE A 200 19.27 -12.36 -8.78
CA PHE A 200 19.70 -12.09 -10.14
C PHE A 200 21.08 -12.69 -10.36
N ALA A 201 21.17 -13.82 -11.06
CA ALA A 201 22.44 -14.43 -11.44
C ALA A 201 23.27 -13.52 -12.37
N VAL A 202 22.59 -12.73 -13.20
CA VAL A 202 23.19 -11.75 -14.11
C VAL A 202 22.72 -10.36 -13.69
N PRO A 203 23.58 -9.53 -13.05
CA PRO A 203 23.20 -8.24 -12.51
C PRO A 203 22.59 -7.27 -13.55
N ASP A 204 23.06 -7.29 -14.79
CA ASP A 204 22.59 -6.38 -15.84
C ASP A 204 21.12 -6.58 -16.20
N LEU A 205 20.58 -7.79 -16.00
CA LEU A 205 19.17 -8.09 -16.23
C LEU A 205 18.22 -7.25 -15.35
N LYS A 206 18.69 -6.77 -14.21
CA LYS A 206 17.94 -5.86 -13.34
C LYS A 206 17.40 -4.63 -14.08
N ASN A 207 18.17 -4.15 -15.06
CA ASN A 207 17.87 -2.96 -15.84
C ASN A 207 16.99 -3.19 -17.06
N ALA A 208 16.77 -4.46 -17.46
CA ALA A 208 15.90 -4.81 -18.56
C ALA A 208 14.49 -4.28 -18.31
N ARG A 209 13.87 -3.64 -19.32
CA ARG A 209 12.55 -3.01 -19.17
C ARG A 209 11.46 -3.84 -19.80
N PHE A 210 10.37 -3.99 -19.07
CA PHE A 210 9.21 -4.78 -19.47
C PHE A 210 7.93 -3.94 -19.45
N THR A 211 7.05 -4.21 -20.41
CA THR A 211 5.66 -3.76 -20.40
C THR A 211 4.79 -5.01 -20.29
N LEU A 212 4.07 -5.14 -19.19
CA LEU A 212 3.33 -6.34 -18.84
C LEU A 212 1.97 -5.96 -18.25
N ASN A 213 0.96 -6.76 -18.58
CA ASN A 213 -0.32 -6.76 -17.90
C ASN A 213 -0.59 -8.20 -17.43
N LEU A 214 -0.65 -8.41 -16.12
CA LEU A 214 -0.68 -9.74 -15.51
C LEU A 214 -1.82 -9.79 -14.49
N GLU A 215 -2.49 -10.94 -14.44
CA GLU A 215 -3.51 -11.22 -13.42
C GLU A 215 -2.81 -11.53 -12.08
N ARG A 216 -3.09 -10.73 -11.07
CA ARG A 216 -2.43 -10.80 -9.77
C ARG A 216 -2.66 -12.14 -9.05
N TYR A 217 -3.82 -12.76 -9.26
CA TYR A 217 -4.19 -14.02 -8.63
C TYR A 217 -3.80 -15.26 -9.45
N ASP A 218 -3.14 -15.09 -10.61
CA ASP A 218 -2.54 -16.20 -11.34
C ASP A 218 -1.43 -16.88 -10.51
N ASN A 219 -1.14 -18.15 -10.78
CA ASN A 219 0.01 -18.83 -10.18
C ASN A 219 1.32 -18.18 -10.66
N ILE A 220 2.31 -18.07 -9.74
CA ILE A 220 3.60 -17.43 -10.04
C ILE A 220 4.30 -18.05 -11.25
N ASN A 221 4.27 -19.38 -11.42
CA ASN A 221 4.90 -20.05 -12.57
C ASN A 221 4.29 -19.60 -13.90
N LYS A 222 2.97 -19.35 -13.92
CA LYS A 222 2.27 -18.81 -15.10
C LYS A 222 2.72 -17.39 -15.40
N ILE A 223 2.93 -16.57 -14.37
CA ILE A 223 3.46 -15.21 -14.48
C ILE A 223 4.90 -15.23 -15.03
N LEU A 224 5.78 -16.04 -14.43
CA LEU A 224 7.17 -16.15 -14.87
C LEU A 224 7.26 -16.64 -16.31
N SER A 225 6.46 -17.65 -16.69
CA SER A 225 6.41 -18.13 -18.07
C SER A 225 5.93 -17.06 -19.08
N LYS A 226 5.01 -16.15 -18.67
CA LYS A 226 4.63 -15.02 -19.52
C LYS A 226 5.80 -14.04 -19.73
N ILE A 227 6.61 -13.82 -18.71
CA ILE A 227 7.79 -12.95 -18.82
C ILE A 227 8.88 -13.62 -19.67
N GLU A 228 9.14 -14.92 -19.49
CA GLU A 228 10.13 -15.70 -20.27
C GLU A 228 9.81 -15.71 -21.76
N LYS A 229 8.53 -15.76 -22.15
CA LYS A 229 8.09 -15.72 -23.56
C LYS A 229 8.57 -14.47 -24.31
N THR A 230 9.01 -13.42 -23.60
CA THR A 230 9.63 -12.26 -24.24
C THR A 230 11.05 -12.57 -24.80
N GLY A 231 11.63 -13.73 -24.46
CA GLY A 231 12.94 -14.19 -24.89
C GLY A 231 14.13 -13.45 -24.26
N ARG A 232 13.89 -12.59 -23.27
CA ARG A 232 14.94 -11.73 -22.67
C ARG A 232 15.49 -12.26 -21.36
N VAL A 233 14.76 -13.12 -20.69
CA VAL A 233 15.11 -13.64 -19.35
C VAL A 233 14.68 -15.09 -19.24
N HIS A 234 15.36 -15.84 -18.39
CA HIS A 234 15.00 -17.19 -18.00
C HIS A 234 14.97 -17.28 -16.47
N PHE A 235 13.98 -17.99 -15.91
CA PHE A 235 13.83 -18.17 -14.47
C PHE A 235 14.17 -19.59 -14.05
N LEU A 236 14.92 -19.72 -12.98
CA LEU A 236 15.18 -20.98 -12.31
C LEU A 236 14.47 -20.96 -10.96
N SER A 237 13.58 -21.92 -10.72
CA SER A 237 12.94 -22.09 -9.42
C SER A 237 13.76 -23.04 -8.58
N LEU A 238 14.25 -22.55 -7.44
CA LEU A 238 14.94 -23.37 -6.44
C LEU A 238 13.94 -23.70 -5.34
N ILE A 239 13.42 -24.93 -5.32
CA ILE A 239 12.62 -25.44 -4.21
C ILE A 239 13.61 -26.07 -3.23
N HIS A 240 13.82 -25.44 -2.08
CA HIS A 240 14.57 -26.04 -0.99
C HIS A 240 13.64 -27.00 -0.25
N ILE A 241 13.73 -28.30 -0.55
CA ILE A 241 13.09 -29.32 0.26
C ILE A 241 14.01 -29.51 1.47
N SER A 242 13.68 -28.85 2.59
CA SER A 242 14.29 -29.23 3.87
C SER A 242 13.75 -30.61 4.22
N GLU A 243 14.59 -31.63 4.14
CA GLU A 243 14.25 -32.94 4.70
C GLU A 243 13.93 -32.76 6.20
N PRO A 244 12.83 -33.32 6.71
CA PRO A 244 12.56 -33.29 8.14
C PRO A 244 13.68 -34.05 8.84
N THR A 245 14.46 -33.36 9.66
CA THR A 245 15.41 -33.99 10.59
C THR A 245 14.64 -34.95 11.47
N ARG A 246 14.81 -36.26 11.23
CA ARG A 246 14.38 -37.31 12.16
C ARG A 246 15.24 -37.18 13.43
N HIS A 247 14.62 -36.80 14.51
CA HIS A 247 15.10 -37.03 15.88
C HIS A 247 14.38 -38.22 16.47
#